data_d4e2ad1bd7d979dfe6e7fb050afe69ec
#
_entry.id   d4e2ad1bd7d979dfe6e7fb050afe69ec
#
_cell.length_a   1.000
_cell.length_b   1.000
_cell.length_c   1.000
_cell.angle_alpha   90.00
_cell.angle_beta   90.00
_cell.angle_gamma   90.00
#
_symmetry.space_group_name_H-M   'P 1'
#
loop_
_entity.id
_entity.type
_entity.pdbx_description
1 polymer ?
#
loop_
_entity_poly.entity_id
_entity_poly.type
_entity_poly.pdbx_seq_one_letter_code
_entity_poly.pdbx_strand_id
1 'polypeptide(L)' 'INTIVLLNKRLSESQRLLLESEMSVKEIAYAVGFENESYFSEFFSKKTGIPALRFRNRDLPRTRESIL' A
#
# COMPACT_ATOMS: atom_id res chain seq x y z
N ILE A 1 -5.64 -1.91 21.82
CA ILE A 1 -5.44 -1.21 22.38
C ILE A 1 -4.76 -0.46 21.69
N ASN A 2 -4.26 -0.73 20.82
CA ASN A 2 -3.61 0.01 20.29
C ASN A 2 -3.96 0.33 18.95
N THR A 3 -4.52 1.52 18.69
CA THR A 3 -4.78 2.08 17.41
C THR A 3 -3.50 2.11 16.61
N ILE A 4 -2.42 2.45 17.28
CA ILE A 4 -1.15 2.49 16.58
C ILE A 4 -0.71 1.15 16.07
N VAL A 5 -0.85 0.12 16.86
CA VAL A 5 -0.49 -1.21 16.43
C VAL A 5 -1.39 -1.65 15.28
N LEU A 6 -2.66 -1.35 15.37
CA LEU A 6 -3.59 -1.73 14.34
C LEU A 6 -3.28 -1.02 13.03
N LEU A 7 -2.93 0.25 13.09
CA LEU A 7 -2.61 0.99 11.88
C LEU A 7 -1.31 0.49 11.26
N ASN A 8 -0.34 0.15 12.08
CA ASN A 8 0.90 -0.38 11.56
C ASN A 8 0.66 -1.71 10.86
N LYS A 9 -0.23 -2.51 11.41
CA LYS A 9 -0.53 -3.79 10.81
C LYS A 9 -1.23 -3.59 9.48
N ARG A 10 -2.15 -2.63 9.40
CA ARG A 10 -2.83 -2.35 8.15
C ARG A 10 -1.83 -1.86 7.10
N LEU A 11 -0.86 -1.07 7.52
CA LEU A 11 0.13 -0.58 6.59
C LEU A 11 0.96 -1.74 6.05
N SER A 12 1.43 -2.62 6.91
CA SER A 12 2.21 -3.76 6.48
C SER A 12 1.45 -4.65 5.53
N GLU A 13 0.19 -4.93 5.84
CA GLU A 13 -0.62 -5.77 4.99
C GLU A 13 -0.83 -5.13 3.63
N SER A 14 -1.08 -3.83 3.62
CA SER A 14 -1.32 -3.16 2.35
C SER A 14 -0.05 -3.15 1.50
N GLN A 15 1.10 -2.98 2.11
CA GLN A 15 2.34 -3.02 1.37
C GLN A 15 2.55 -4.40 0.75
N ARG A 16 2.28 -5.44 1.51
CA ARG A 16 2.44 -6.78 1.00
C ARG A 16 1.48 -7.05 -0.16
N LEU A 17 0.23 -6.63 -0.01
CA LEU A 17 -0.74 -6.85 -1.07
C LEU A 17 -0.39 -6.06 -2.32
N LEU A 18 0.15 -4.87 -2.16
CA LEU A 18 0.54 -4.09 -3.32
C LEU A 18 1.65 -4.78 -4.10
N LEU A 19 2.54 -5.44 -3.41
CA LEU A 19 3.67 -6.06 -4.07
C LEU A 19 3.42 -7.51 -4.49
N GLU A 20 2.58 -8.20 -3.76
CA GLU A 20 2.39 -9.63 -4.02
C GLU A 20 1.08 -10.01 -4.68
N SER A 21 0.17 -9.11 -4.84
CA SER A 21 -1.09 -9.47 -5.46
C SER A 21 -1.42 -8.48 -6.56
N GLU A 22 -2.46 -8.80 -7.33
CA GLU A 22 -2.88 -7.91 -8.39
C GLU A 22 -4.13 -7.15 -8.00
N MET A 23 -4.46 -7.12 -6.72
CA MET A 23 -5.63 -6.41 -6.27
C MET A 23 -5.45 -4.92 -6.55
N SER A 24 -6.54 -4.26 -6.86
CA SER A 24 -6.46 -2.83 -7.11
C SER A 24 -6.28 -2.11 -5.78
N VAL A 25 -5.86 -0.87 -5.83
CA VAL A 25 -5.69 -0.08 -4.62
C VAL A 25 -6.99 0.00 -3.86
N LYS A 26 -8.12 0.12 -4.58
CA LYS A 26 -9.42 0.18 -3.94
C LYS A 26 -9.73 -1.13 -3.22
N GLU A 27 -9.43 -2.25 -3.83
CA GLU A 27 -9.68 -3.54 -3.20
C GLU A 27 -8.82 -3.71 -1.97
N ILE A 28 -7.58 -3.29 -2.05
CA ILE A 28 -6.68 -3.40 -0.94
C ILE A 28 -7.16 -2.54 0.22
N ALA A 29 -7.66 -1.33 -0.10
CA ALA A 29 -8.16 -0.45 0.95
C ALA A 29 -9.26 -1.14 1.75
N TYR A 30 -10.19 -1.78 1.06
CA TYR A 30 -11.25 -2.46 1.76
C TYR A 30 -10.74 -3.72 2.48
N ALA A 31 -9.82 -4.42 1.86
CA ALA A 31 -9.30 -5.64 2.45
C ALA A 31 -8.59 -5.39 3.77
N VAL A 32 -7.91 -4.26 3.89
CA VAL A 32 -7.20 -3.98 5.12
C VAL A 32 -8.04 -3.17 6.12
N GLY A 33 -9.29 -2.90 5.78
CA GLY A 33 -10.21 -2.32 6.75
C GLY A 33 -10.53 -0.84 6.63
N PHE A 34 -10.21 -0.21 5.52
CA PHE A 34 -10.56 1.18 5.34
C PHE A 34 -11.93 1.30 4.68
N GLU A 35 -12.60 2.39 4.94
CA GLU A 35 -13.93 2.56 4.41
C GLU A 35 -13.97 3.02 2.97
N ASN A 36 -12.94 3.64 2.51
CA ASN A 36 -12.89 4.06 1.13
C ASN A 36 -11.45 4.21 0.68
N GLU A 37 -11.27 4.26 -0.61
CA GLU A 37 -9.96 4.30 -1.20
C GLU A 37 -9.23 5.61 -0.90
N SER A 38 -9.95 6.71 -0.88
CA SER A 38 -9.32 8.00 -0.64
C SER A 38 -8.67 8.07 0.72
N TYR A 39 -9.36 7.57 1.71
CA TYR A 39 -8.86 7.58 3.05
C TYR A 39 -7.62 6.70 3.15
N PHE A 40 -7.67 5.53 2.54
CA PHE A 40 -6.53 4.63 2.54
C PHE A 40 -5.35 5.27 1.81
N SER A 41 -5.59 5.88 0.67
CA SER A 41 -4.52 6.49 -0.10
C SER A 41 -3.81 7.58 0.68
N GLU A 42 -4.58 8.38 1.38
CA GLU A 42 -4.02 9.43 2.18
C GLU A 42 -3.19 8.85 3.33
N PHE A 43 -3.73 7.83 3.98
CA PHE A 43 -3.03 7.18 5.07
C PHE A 43 -1.71 6.60 4.58
N PHE A 44 -1.74 5.88 3.46
CA PHE A 44 -0.55 5.24 2.93
C PHE A 44 0.50 6.28 2.56
N SER A 45 0.06 7.33 1.89
CA SER A 45 0.96 8.37 1.45
C SER A 45 1.62 9.06 2.63
N LYS A 46 0.89 9.29 3.70
CA LYS A 46 1.46 9.93 4.86
C LYS A 46 2.45 9.03 5.57
N LYS A 47 2.20 7.75 5.57
CA LYS A 47 3.07 6.84 6.30
C LYS A 47 4.34 6.46 5.53
N THR A 48 4.23 6.35 4.22
CA THR A 48 5.38 5.91 3.44
C THR A 48 6.02 7.02 2.63
N GLY A 49 5.33 8.13 2.49
CA GLY A 49 5.86 9.24 1.71
C GLY A 49 5.56 9.15 0.22
N ILE A 50 4.92 8.09 -0.22
CA ILE A 50 4.55 7.98 -1.62
C ILE A 50 3.17 7.34 -1.74
N PRO A 51 2.44 7.61 -2.81
CA PRO A 51 1.13 7.03 -3.01
C PRO A 51 1.21 5.52 -3.19
N ALA A 52 0.15 4.84 -2.83
CA ALA A 52 0.13 3.38 -2.93
C ALA A 52 0.39 2.90 -4.35
N LEU A 53 -0.21 3.53 -5.32
CA LEU A 53 -0.02 3.10 -6.69
C LEU A 53 1.42 3.28 -7.11
N ARG A 54 2.05 4.34 -6.67
CA ARG A 54 3.41 4.59 -6.99
C ARG A 54 4.33 3.60 -6.31
N PHE A 55 3.98 3.20 -5.10
CA PHE A 55 4.74 2.22 -4.36
C PHE A 55 4.76 0.90 -5.15
N ARG A 56 3.62 0.51 -5.69
CA ARG A 56 3.54 -0.70 -6.49
C ARG A 56 4.38 -0.59 -7.75
N ASN A 57 4.26 0.51 -8.44
CA ASN A 57 4.97 0.70 -9.69
C ASN A 57 6.47 0.81 -9.50
N ARG A 58 6.88 1.39 -8.38
CA ARG A 58 8.26 1.58 -8.15
C ARG A 58 8.98 0.25 -8.02
N ASP A 59 8.30 -0.75 -7.52
CA ASP A 59 8.92 -2.04 -7.36
C ASP A 59 9.18 -2.70 -8.70
N LEU A 60 8.27 -2.55 -9.61
CA LEU A 60 8.41 -3.18 -10.89
C LEU A 60 9.54 -2.68 -11.73
N PRO A 61 9.63 -1.42 -11.93
CA PRO A 61 10.63 -0.90 -12.82
C PRO A 61 11.98 -1.22 -12.37
N ARG A 62 12.22 -1.10 -11.09
CA ARG A 62 13.51 -1.24 -10.71
C ARG A 62 13.96 -2.58 -10.99
N THR A 63 13.09 -3.43 -11.05
CA THR A 63 13.45 -4.68 -11.23
C THR A 63 14.06 -4.86 -12.50
N ARG A 64 13.55 -4.30 -13.48
CA ARG A 64 14.09 -4.53 -14.63
C ARG A 64 15.07 -3.67 -14.99
N GLU A 65 15.07 -2.68 -14.52
CA GLU A 65 15.92 -1.84 -14.97
C GLU A 65 17.16 -2.11 -14.66
N SER A 66 17.25 -2.66 -13.84
CA SER A 66 18.50 -2.82 -13.41
C SER A 66 19.21 -3.41 -14.46
N ILE A 67 18.62 -3.71 -15.28
CA ILE A 67 19.28 -4.21 -16.25
C ILE A 67 20.07 -3.57 -16.92
N LEU A 68 20.03 -2.86 -16.85
CA LEU A 68 20.76 -2.29 -17.50
C LEU A 68 21.59 -2.28 -17.56
#